data_ce3e2dd9250547b36dcf8efc77d84a21
#
_entry.id   ce3e2dd9250547b36dcf8efc77d84a21
#
_cell.length_a   1.000
_cell.length_b   1.000
_cell.length_c   1.000
_cell.angle_alpha   90.00
_cell.angle_beta   90.00
_cell.angle_gamma   90.00
#
_symmetry.space_group_name_H-M   'P 1'
#
loop_
_entity.id
_entity.type
_entity.pdbx_description
1 polymer ?
#
loop_
_entity_poly.entity_id
_entity_poly.type
_entity_poly.pdbx_seq_one_letter_code
_entity_poly.pdbx_strand_id
1 'polypeptide(L)'
;MELLAEVQRLCADFDHREIGRTEFLDRCTRLVASTIGCSRAGIWVFHGERPALRLQCLAMYDAIRDRMTQVPDEEGSPVADYFLALEQTGHVMATDVRAHFATAGFFERFLEQNHVRSLLAAAFSVNGRLYGAFTCTQVGSEKEWSRPELASLRVIGSRVSLALANVERTATDTQPGFLSSL
;
A
#
# COMPACT_ATOMS: atom_id res chain seq x y z
N MET A 1 16.54 -14.63 -6.21
CA MET A 1 15.77 -15.88 -6.09
C MET A 1 15.04 -15.99 -4.74
N GLU A 2 15.68 -15.58 -3.66
CA GLU A 2 15.13 -15.67 -2.29
C GLU A 2 13.82 -14.88 -2.09
N LEU A 3 13.79 -13.60 -2.46
CA LEU A 3 12.59 -12.75 -2.35
C LEU A 3 11.36 -13.37 -3.06
N LEU A 4 11.53 -13.86 -4.28
CA LEU A 4 10.42 -14.43 -5.05
C LEU A 4 9.85 -15.69 -4.37
N ALA A 5 10.73 -16.55 -3.85
CA ALA A 5 10.33 -17.76 -3.14
C ALA A 5 9.59 -17.42 -1.82
N GLU A 6 10.04 -16.39 -1.11
CA GLU A 6 9.39 -15.92 0.12
C GLU A 6 7.98 -15.36 -0.15
N VAL A 7 7.84 -14.51 -1.17
CA VAL A 7 6.53 -13.98 -1.59
C VAL A 7 5.59 -15.10 -2.02
N GLN A 8 6.08 -16.09 -2.80
CA GLN A 8 5.27 -17.23 -3.24
C GLN A 8 4.79 -18.07 -2.06
N ARG A 9 5.67 -18.32 -1.08
CA ARG A 9 5.30 -19.05 0.14
C ARG A 9 4.23 -18.31 0.93
N LEU A 10 4.40 -17.00 1.13
CA LEU A 10 3.44 -16.18 1.85
C LEU A 10 2.04 -16.20 1.20
N CYS A 11 1.97 -16.10 -0.14
CA CYS A 11 0.72 -16.22 -0.87
C CYS A 11 0.11 -17.63 -0.75
N ALA A 12 0.92 -18.70 -0.82
CA ALA A 12 0.45 -20.06 -0.67
C ALA A 12 -0.12 -20.32 0.74
N ASP A 13 0.58 -19.89 1.79
CA ASP A 13 0.12 -20.01 3.18
C ASP A 13 -1.25 -19.35 3.37
N PHE A 14 -1.47 -18.19 2.73
CA PHE A 14 -2.74 -17.49 2.77
C PHE A 14 -3.84 -18.22 1.96
N ASP A 15 -3.55 -18.64 0.74
CA ASP A 15 -4.50 -19.35 -0.14
C ASP A 15 -4.93 -20.70 0.46
N HIS A 16 -4.02 -21.39 1.15
CA HIS A 16 -4.31 -22.64 1.87
C HIS A 16 -4.92 -22.41 3.26
N ARG A 17 -5.17 -21.15 3.67
CA ARG A 17 -5.72 -20.78 4.97
C ARG A 17 -4.84 -21.19 6.16
N GLU A 18 -3.55 -21.37 5.97
CA GLU A 18 -2.58 -21.63 7.02
C GLU A 18 -2.33 -20.37 7.87
N ILE A 19 -2.47 -19.18 7.23
CA ILE A 19 -2.45 -17.88 7.90
C ILE A 19 -3.72 -17.09 7.61
N GLY A 20 -4.15 -16.27 8.57
CA GLY A 20 -5.29 -15.39 8.41
C GLY A 20 -4.93 -14.06 7.73
N ARG A 21 -5.98 -13.27 7.43
CA ARG A 21 -5.87 -11.96 6.77
C ARG A 21 -4.89 -11.03 7.48
N THR A 22 -5.01 -10.87 8.78
CA THR A 22 -4.18 -9.96 9.57
C THR A 22 -2.70 -10.35 9.50
N GLU A 23 -2.42 -11.64 9.65
CA GLU A 23 -1.06 -12.16 9.58
C GLU A 23 -0.46 -12.04 8.18
N PHE A 24 -1.26 -12.29 7.13
CA PHE A 24 -0.84 -12.09 5.75
C PHE A 24 -0.42 -10.64 5.48
N LEU A 25 -1.24 -9.67 5.90
CA LEU A 25 -0.95 -8.25 5.73
C LEU A 25 0.27 -7.80 6.54
N ASP A 26 0.43 -8.27 7.78
CA ASP A 26 1.60 -7.99 8.61
C ASP A 26 2.87 -8.53 7.96
N ARG A 27 2.89 -9.80 7.56
CA ARG A 27 4.04 -10.43 6.91
C ARG A 27 4.39 -9.75 5.57
N CYS A 28 3.39 -9.37 4.77
CA CYS A 28 3.61 -8.62 3.52
C CYS A 28 4.29 -7.29 3.76
N THR A 29 3.82 -6.49 4.70
CA THR A 29 4.39 -5.17 4.98
C THR A 29 5.77 -5.25 5.61
N ARG A 30 6.02 -6.23 6.47
CA ARG A 30 7.37 -6.51 7.02
C ARG A 30 8.35 -6.91 5.92
N LEU A 31 7.93 -7.78 5.01
CA LEU A 31 8.74 -8.19 3.86
C LEU A 31 9.09 -7.00 2.97
N VAL A 32 8.12 -6.12 2.68
CA VAL A 32 8.38 -4.89 1.93
C VAL A 32 9.38 -4.01 2.67
N ALA A 33 9.18 -3.76 3.96
CA ALA A 33 10.06 -2.89 4.74
C ALA A 33 11.50 -3.42 4.80
N SER A 34 11.69 -4.73 5.01
CA SER A 34 13.01 -5.36 5.06
C SER A 34 13.70 -5.39 3.70
N THR A 35 12.96 -5.65 2.63
CA THR A 35 13.49 -5.72 1.26
C THR A 35 13.96 -4.34 0.76
N ILE A 36 13.18 -3.29 1.03
CA ILE A 36 13.45 -1.93 0.56
C ILE A 36 14.32 -1.14 1.55
N GLY A 37 14.34 -1.52 2.81
CA GLY A 37 15.06 -0.79 3.86
C GLY A 37 14.43 0.59 4.10
N CYS A 38 13.12 0.62 4.36
CA CYS A 38 12.38 1.85 4.61
C CYS A 38 11.86 1.94 6.04
N SER A 39 11.51 3.16 6.47
CA SER A 39 11.01 3.42 7.83
C SER A 39 9.62 2.85 8.07
N ARG A 40 8.74 2.91 7.05
CA ARG A 40 7.39 2.34 7.08
C ARG A 40 7.02 1.76 5.73
N ALA A 41 6.30 0.64 5.76
CA ALA A 41 5.74 0.00 4.58
C ALA A 41 4.22 -0.12 4.73
N GLY A 42 3.48 0.26 3.69
CA GLY A 42 2.03 0.26 3.68
C GLY A 42 1.42 -0.44 2.47
N ILE A 43 0.20 -0.92 2.65
CA ILE A 43 -0.66 -1.43 1.58
C ILE A 43 -1.92 -0.58 1.57
N TRP A 44 -2.18 0.03 0.42
CA TRP A 44 -3.30 0.92 0.22
C TRP A 44 -4.16 0.46 -0.95
N VAL A 45 -5.47 0.64 -0.85
CA VAL A 45 -6.43 0.32 -1.91
C VAL A 45 -7.31 1.51 -2.21
N PHE A 46 -7.67 1.65 -3.48
CA PHE A 46 -8.59 2.68 -3.94
C PHE A 46 -10.03 2.14 -3.94
N HIS A 47 -10.95 2.97 -3.47
CA HIS A 47 -12.39 2.72 -3.52
C HIS A 47 -13.10 3.86 -4.24
N GLY A 48 -14.23 3.51 -4.88
CA GLY A 48 -15.05 4.47 -5.61
C GLY A 48 -14.48 4.81 -6.99
N GLU A 49 -15.07 5.82 -7.59
CA GLU A 49 -14.70 6.33 -8.92
C GLU A 49 -14.47 7.84 -8.85
N ARG A 50 -13.67 8.36 -9.79
CA ARG A 50 -13.48 9.83 -9.87
C ARG A 50 -14.82 10.54 -10.07
N PRO A 51 -15.08 11.65 -9.35
CA PRO A 51 -14.18 12.41 -8.47
C PRO A 51 -14.15 11.94 -7.00
N ALA A 52 -14.97 10.98 -6.60
CA ALA A 52 -15.16 10.54 -5.20
C ALA A 52 -14.26 9.35 -4.82
N LEU A 53 -12.98 9.41 -5.21
CA LEU A 53 -12.00 8.39 -4.81
C LEU A 53 -11.66 8.50 -3.33
N ARG A 54 -11.56 7.33 -2.67
CA ARG A 54 -11.04 7.15 -1.31
C ARG A 54 -9.85 6.21 -1.35
N LEU A 55 -8.83 6.52 -0.59
CA LEU A 55 -7.63 5.71 -0.40
C LEU A 55 -7.64 5.14 1.02
N GLN A 56 -7.80 3.84 1.13
CA GLN A 56 -7.86 3.12 2.39
C GLN A 56 -6.54 2.43 2.68
N CYS A 57 -6.04 2.59 3.91
CA CYS A 57 -4.89 1.84 4.40
C CYS A 57 -5.33 0.46 4.91
N LEU A 58 -4.94 -0.62 4.22
CA LEU A 58 -5.19 -1.98 4.69
C LEU A 58 -4.23 -2.40 5.79
N ALA A 59 -2.99 -1.98 5.70
CA ALA A 59 -1.93 -2.29 6.66
C ALA A 59 -0.80 -1.27 6.56
N MET A 60 -0.23 -0.92 7.71
CA MET A 60 0.97 -0.09 7.81
C MET A 60 1.88 -0.67 8.88
N TYR A 61 3.08 -1.07 8.48
CA TYR A 61 4.14 -1.51 9.38
C TYR A 61 5.13 -0.37 9.62
N ASP A 62 5.39 -0.06 10.87
CA ASP A 62 6.41 0.91 11.31
C ASP A 62 7.65 0.13 11.75
N ALA A 63 8.68 0.11 10.90
CA ALA A 63 9.91 -0.62 11.16
C ALA A 63 10.76 0.02 12.26
N ILE A 64 10.58 1.34 12.54
CA ILE A 64 11.29 2.03 13.61
C ILE A 64 10.78 1.54 14.98
N ARG A 65 9.47 1.30 15.08
CA ARG A 65 8.81 0.86 16.31
C ARG A 65 8.53 -0.63 16.37
N ASP A 66 8.83 -1.36 15.30
CA ASP A 66 8.55 -2.78 15.11
C ASP A 66 7.08 -3.15 15.44
N ARG A 67 6.14 -2.41 14.85
CA ARG A 67 4.71 -2.66 15.08
C ARG A 67 3.83 -2.24 13.90
N MET A 68 2.67 -2.87 13.82
CA MET A 68 1.59 -2.41 12.96
C MET A 68 0.98 -1.11 13.50
N THR A 69 0.62 -0.21 12.60
CA THR A 69 0.02 1.09 12.91
C THR A 69 -1.27 1.25 12.12
N GLN A 70 -2.30 1.81 12.75
CA GLN A 70 -3.52 2.21 12.04
C GLN A 70 -3.32 3.60 11.44
N VAL A 71 -3.77 3.76 10.20
CA VAL A 71 -3.72 5.03 9.47
C VAL A 71 -5.13 5.32 8.94
N PRO A 72 -5.64 6.54 9.14
CA PRO A 72 -6.94 6.94 8.60
C PRO A 72 -6.98 6.86 7.07
N ASP A 73 -8.18 6.67 6.54
CA ASP A 73 -8.44 6.75 5.10
C ASP A 73 -8.27 8.20 4.61
N GLU A 74 -7.87 8.36 3.36
CA GLU A 74 -7.68 9.65 2.71
C GLU A 74 -8.70 9.85 1.58
N GLU A 75 -9.16 11.09 1.41
CA GLU A 75 -10.16 11.47 0.42
C GLU A 75 -9.83 12.83 -0.21
N GLY A 76 -10.49 13.11 -1.34
CA GLY A 76 -10.44 14.41 -1.99
C GLY A 76 -9.39 14.53 -3.10
N SER A 77 -9.07 15.77 -3.49
CA SER A 77 -8.18 16.05 -4.61
C SER A 77 -6.78 15.45 -4.49
N PRO A 78 -6.12 15.38 -3.30
CA PRO A 78 -4.82 14.71 -3.18
C PRO A 78 -4.87 13.24 -3.59
N VAL A 79 -5.97 12.53 -3.29
CA VAL A 79 -6.15 11.13 -3.69
C VAL A 79 -6.28 11.02 -5.20
N ALA A 80 -6.98 11.95 -5.85
CA ALA A 80 -7.13 11.96 -7.30
C ALA A 80 -5.81 12.20 -8.03
N ASP A 81 -4.97 13.11 -7.55
CA ASP A 81 -3.64 13.39 -8.11
C ASP A 81 -2.70 12.19 -7.93
N TYR A 82 -2.73 11.57 -6.78
CA TYR A 82 -1.96 10.37 -6.49
C TYR A 82 -2.39 9.19 -7.36
N PHE A 83 -3.70 8.97 -7.49
CA PHE A 83 -4.28 7.95 -8.37
C PHE A 83 -3.85 8.16 -9.82
N LEU A 84 -3.93 9.40 -10.32
CA LEU A 84 -3.54 9.73 -11.68
C LEU A 84 -2.06 9.44 -11.95
N ALA A 85 -1.18 9.78 -11.01
CA ALA A 85 0.24 9.49 -11.11
C ALA A 85 0.50 7.97 -11.20
N LEU A 86 -0.15 7.17 -10.33
CA LEU A 86 -0.03 5.72 -10.35
C LEU A 86 -0.62 5.08 -11.62
N GLU A 87 -1.74 5.61 -12.11
CA GLU A 87 -2.38 5.15 -13.35
C GLU A 87 -1.48 5.41 -14.58
N GLN A 88 -0.83 6.56 -14.65
CA GLN A 88 0.01 6.96 -15.78
C GLN A 88 1.39 6.27 -15.80
N THR A 89 2.03 6.15 -14.66
CA THR A 89 3.43 5.70 -14.58
C THR A 89 3.62 4.36 -13.85
N GLY A 90 2.60 3.90 -13.15
CA GLY A 90 2.65 2.69 -12.31
C GLY A 90 3.47 2.86 -11.03
N HIS A 91 3.95 4.06 -10.71
CA HIS A 91 4.74 4.32 -9.50
C HIS A 91 4.80 5.81 -9.16
N VAL A 92 5.20 6.09 -7.92
CA VAL A 92 5.62 7.41 -7.45
C VAL A 92 6.97 7.26 -6.76
N MET A 93 7.95 8.09 -7.14
CA MET A 93 9.27 8.17 -6.51
C MET A 93 9.52 9.62 -6.08
N ALA A 94 9.21 9.94 -4.84
CA ALA A 94 9.37 11.26 -4.27
C ALA A 94 10.53 11.27 -3.26
N THR A 95 11.64 11.87 -3.60
CA THR A 95 12.75 12.14 -2.66
C THR A 95 12.35 13.19 -1.65
N ASP A 96 11.66 14.25 -2.10
CA ASP A 96 10.99 15.23 -1.24
C ASP A 96 9.47 15.18 -1.52
N VAL A 97 8.69 14.72 -0.55
CA VAL A 97 7.22 14.60 -0.66
C VAL A 97 6.52 15.95 -0.81
N ARG A 98 7.16 17.07 -0.44
CA ARG A 98 6.62 18.43 -0.58
C ARG A 98 6.67 18.91 -2.02
N ALA A 99 7.71 18.52 -2.74
CA ALA A 99 7.99 18.99 -4.10
C ALA A 99 7.32 18.14 -5.19
N HIS A 100 6.97 16.90 -4.89
CA HIS A 100 6.41 15.98 -5.88
C HIS A 100 4.90 16.18 -6.02
N PHE A 101 4.40 16.41 -7.24
CA PHE A 101 2.99 16.75 -7.48
C PHE A 101 2.00 15.71 -6.92
N ALA A 102 2.32 14.43 -6.96
CA ALA A 102 1.45 13.36 -6.47
C ALA A 102 1.38 13.27 -4.94
N THR A 103 2.31 13.89 -4.21
CA THR A 103 2.40 13.80 -2.74
C THR A 103 2.23 15.14 -2.04
N ALA A 104 2.45 16.26 -2.75
CA ALA A 104 2.38 17.61 -2.17
C ALA A 104 1.03 17.90 -1.50
N GLY A 105 -0.08 17.41 -2.08
CA GLY A 105 -1.43 17.60 -1.53
C GLY A 105 -1.69 16.85 -0.20
N PHE A 106 -0.90 15.81 0.10
CA PHE A 106 -0.97 15.08 1.37
C PHE A 106 -0.03 15.67 2.44
N PHE A 107 0.88 16.59 2.06
CA PHE A 107 1.98 16.98 2.92
C PHE A 107 1.49 17.57 4.25
N GLU A 108 0.70 18.63 4.23
CA GLU A 108 0.24 19.32 5.44
C GLU A 108 -0.69 18.46 6.30
N ARG A 109 -1.53 17.66 5.66
CA ARG A 109 -2.56 16.88 6.36
C ARG A 109 -2.03 15.61 7.01
N PHE A 110 -1.05 14.97 6.38
CA PHE A 110 -0.63 13.63 6.79
C PHE A 110 0.89 13.45 6.84
N LEU A 111 1.61 13.81 5.77
CA LEU A 111 3.02 13.48 5.65
C LEU A 111 3.89 14.28 6.63
N GLU A 112 3.62 15.57 6.82
CA GLU A 112 4.35 16.42 7.76
C GLU A 112 4.15 15.98 9.20
N GLN A 113 2.90 15.73 9.61
CA GLN A 113 2.56 15.28 10.96
C GLN A 113 3.21 13.95 11.33
N ASN A 114 3.45 13.09 10.33
CA ASN A 114 4.12 11.81 10.49
C ASN A 114 5.63 11.87 10.20
N HIS A 115 6.19 13.06 10.02
CA HIS A 115 7.61 13.30 9.71
C HIS A 115 8.11 12.56 8.47
N VAL A 116 7.23 12.26 7.51
CA VAL A 116 7.59 11.62 6.24
C VAL A 116 8.32 12.63 5.36
N ARG A 117 9.49 12.24 4.84
CA ARG A 117 10.31 13.07 3.95
C ARG A 117 10.33 12.55 2.53
N SER A 118 10.33 11.23 2.36
CA SER A 118 10.38 10.59 1.05
C SER A 118 9.37 9.47 0.93
N LEU A 119 8.87 9.23 -0.28
CA LEU A 119 7.89 8.18 -0.56
C LEU A 119 8.23 7.46 -1.86
N LEU A 120 8.24 6.14 -1.81
CA LEU A 120 8.24 5.24 -2.95
C LEU A 120 6.91 4.51 -2.96
N ALA A 121 6.22 4.52 -4.11
CA ALA A 121 5.02 3.72 -4.30
C ALA A 121 5.07 2.94 -5.59
N ALA A 122 4.57 1.72 -5.58
CA ALA A 122 4.35 0.91 -6.76
C ALA A 122 2.88 0.48 -6.83
N ALA A 123 2.24 0.78 -7.94
CA ALA A 123 0.87 0.38 -8.21
C ALA A 123 0.76 -1.14 -8.37
N PHE A 124 -0.37 -1.69 -7.94
CA PHE A 124 -0.79 -3.02 -8.35
C PHE A 124 -2.21 -2.96 -8.91
N SER A 125 -2.45 -3.85 -9.87
CA SER A 125 -3.70 -3.89 -10.62
C SER A 125 -4.35 -5.26 -10.48
N VAL A 126 -5.67 -5.27 -10.54
CA VAL A 126 -6.48 -6.50 -10.59
C VAL A 126 -7.37 -6.40 -11.82
N ASN A 127 -7.34 -7.43 -12.68
CA ASN A 127 -8.08 -7.47 -13.93
C ASN A 127 -7.84 -6.21 -14.82
N GLY A 128 -6.60 -5.74 -14.87
CA GLY A 128 -6.20 -4.57 -15.68
C GLY A 128 -6.62 -3.21 -15.13
N ARG A 129 -7.22 -3.15 -13.94
CA ARG A 129 -7.60 -1.90 -13.28
C ARG A 129 -6.65 -1.62 -12.12
N LEU A 130 -6.25 -0.36 -11.95
CA LEU A 130 -5.51 0.08 -10.78
C LEU A 130 -6.36 -0.19 -9.53
N TYR A 131 -5.82 -1.03 -8.65
CA TYR A 131 -6.51 -1.45 -7.43
C TYR A 131 -5.94 -0.79 -6.19
N GLY A 132 -4.64 -0.64 -6.13
CA GLY A 132 -3.96 -0.05 -4.98
C GLY A 132 -2.47 0.18 -5.21
N ALA A 133 -1.76 0.44 -4.13
CA ALA A 133 -0.33 0.63 -4.14
C ALA A 133 0.33 0.07 -2.88
N PHE A 134 1.53 -0.47 -3.05
CA PHE A 134 2.50 -0.61 -1.98
C PHE A 134 3.23 0.70 -1.80
N THR A 135 3.42 1.11 -0.57
CA THR A 135 4.16 2.33 -0.24
C THR A 135 5.31 2.04 0.72
N CYS A 136 6.41 2.70 0.48
CA CYS A 136 7.56 2.78 1.38
C CYS A 136 7.79 4.23 1.71
N THR A 137 7.87 4.58 2.99
CA THR A 137 8.14 5.96 3.41
C THR A 137 9.40 6.04 4.25
N GLN A 138 10.13 7.14 4.08
CA GLN A 138 11.28 7.48 4.91
C GLN A 138 10.91 8.60 5.87
N VAL A 139 11.17 8.37 7.16
CA VAL A 139 10.83 9.28 8.25
C VAL A 139 12.07 10.02 8.70
N GLY A 140 11.95 11.31 8.96
CA GLY A 140 12.99 12.18 9.55
C GLY A 140 14.02 12.71 8.56
N SER A 141 14.45 11.92 7.60
CA SER A 141 15.44 12.31 6.57
C SER A 141 14.93 12.00 5.17
N GLU A 142 15.46 12.68 4.18
CA GLU A 142 15.21 12.36 2.77
C GLU A 142 15.98 11.09 2.36
N LYS A 143 15.35 10.31 1.48
CA LYS A 143 15.94 9.13 0.86
C LYS A 143 15.72 9.20 -0.64
N GLU A 144 16.81 9.08 -1.40
CA GLU A 144 16.75 8.87 -2.83
C GLU A 144 16.43 7.40 -3.12
N TRP A 145 15.33 7.17 -3.84
CA TRP A 145 14.90 5.83 -4.19
C TRP A 145 15.59 5.35 -5.45
N SER A 146 16.01 4.11 -5.46
CA SER A 146 16.69 3.49 -6.59
C SER A 146 15.74 2.69 -7.49
N ARG A 147 16.13 2.50 -8.74
CA ARG A 147 15.40 1.62 -9.68
C ARG A 147 15.32 0.16 -9.21
N PRO A 148 16.37 -0.44 -8.62
CA PRO A 148 16.27 -1.77 -8.03
C PRO A 148 15.25 -1.87 -6.90
N GLU A 149 15.13 -0.87 -6.02
CA GLU A 149 14.10 -0.84 -4.97
C GLU A 149 12.70 -0.81 -5.57
N LEU A 150 12.46 0.03 -6.57
CA LEU A 150 11.18 0.05 -7.30
C LEU A 150 10.90 -1.29 -7.98
N ALA A 151 11.90 -1.91 -8.60
CA ALA A 151 11.74 -3.22 -9.24
C ALA A 151 11.35 -4.31 -8.22
N SER A 152 12.00 -4.34 -7.06
CA SER A 152 11.66 -5.27 -5.96
C SER A 152 10.23 -5.05 -5.47
N LEU A 153 9.84 -3.80 -5.26
CA LEU A 153 8.48 -3.46 -4.83
C LEU A 153 7.42 -3.89 -5.85
N ARG A 154 7.69 -3.72 -7.14
CA ARG A 154 6.84 -4.20 -8.24
C ARG A 154 6.72 -5.72 -8.30
N VAL A 155 7.82 -6.44 -8.06
CA VAL A 155 7.81 -7.92 -8.00
C VAL A 155 6.89 -8.40 -6.88
N ILE A 156 7.01 -7.83 -5.69
CA ILE A 156 6.12 -8.13 -4.57
C ILE A 156 4.67 -7.82 -4.97
N GLY A 157 4.39 -6.62 -5.45
CA GLY A 157 3.05 -6.17 -5.83
C GLY A 157 2.38 -7.08 -6.87
N SER A 158 3.12 -7.47 -7.91
CA SER A 158 2.58 -8.33 -8.97
C SER A 158 2.24 -9.74 -8.48
N ARG A 159 2.94 -10.24 -7.46
CA ARG A 159 2.71 -11.58 -6.92
C ARG A 159 1.58 -11.64 -5.90
N VAL A 160 1.43 -10.58 -5.11
CA VAL A 160 0.42 -10.56 -4.04
C VAL A 160 -0.90 -9.88 -4.44
N SER A 161 -0.97 -9.26 -5.62
CA SER A 161 -2.15 -8.49 -6.06
C SER A 161 -3.45 -9.30 -6.04
N LEU A 162 -3.42 -10.55 -6.48
CA LEU A 162 -4.59 -11.42 -6.46
C LEU A 162 -5.00 -11.80 -5.03
N ALA A 163 -4.04 -12.13 -4.19
CA ALA A 163 -4.29 -12.43 -2.78
C ALA A 163 -4.86 -11.21 -2.05
N LEU A 164 -4.34 -10.00 -2.34
CA LEU A 164 -4.88 -8.75 -1.79
C LEU A 164 -6.33 -8.49 -2.22
N ALA A 165 -6.68 -8.74 -3.48
CA ALA A 165 -8.05 -8.62 -3.95
C ALA A 165 -9.00 -9.61 -3.24
N ASN A 166 -8.52 -10.81 -2.91
CA ASN A 166 -9.27 -11.79 -2.13
C ASN A 166 -9.46 -11.34 -0.67
N VAL A 167 -8.45 -10.71 -0.06
CA VAL A 167 -8.53 -10.11 1.29
C VAL A 167 -9.69 -9.11 1.37
N GLU A 168 -9.81 -8.23 0.37
CA GLU A 168 -10.88 -7.23 0.34
C GLU A 168 -12.28 -7.85 0.20
N ARG A 169 -12.43 -8.84 -0.68
CA ARG A 169 -13.72 -9.51 -0.88
C ARG A 169 -14.21 -10.20 0.39
N THR A 170 -13.34 -10.90 1.11
CA THR A 170 -13.71 -11.57 2.37
C THR A 170 -14.10 -10.60 3.47
N ALA A 171 -13.54 -9.39 3.49
CA ALA A 171 -13.91 -8.35 4.45
C ALA A 171 -15.33 -7.80 4.18
N THR A 172 -15.73 -7.72 2.91
CA THR A 172 -17.06 -7.22 2.50
C THR A 172 -18.16 -8.26 2.79
N ASP A 173 -17.86 -9.55 2.62
CA ASP A 173 -18.82 -10.64 2.88
C ASP A 173 -19.09 -10.89 4.37
N THR A 174 -18.28 -10.33 5.27
CA THR A 174 -18.43 -10.50 6.73
C THR A 174 -19.30 -9.42 7.37
N GLN A 175 -19.83 -8.44 6.65
CA GLN A 175 -20.88 -7.56 7.13
C GLN A 175 -22.24 -8.32 7.05
N PRO A 176 -22.88 -8.67 8.19
CA PRO A 176 -24.19 -9.29 8.13
C PRO A 176 -25.17 -8.28 7.52
N GLY A 177 -25.81 -8.70 6.44
CA GLY A 177 -26.90 -7.94 5.85
C GLY A 177 -27.95 -7.64 6.92
N PHE A 178 -28.21 -6.38 7.14
CA PHE A 178 -29.44 -5.96 7.77
C PHE A 178 -30.57 -6.34 6.82
N LEU A 179 -31.12 -7.54 7.01
CA LEU A 179 -32.42 -7.90 6.48
C LEU A 179 -33.45 -6.95 7.12
N SER A 180 -33.96 -6.05 6.32
CA SER A 180 -35.19 -5.33 6.57
C SER A 180 -36.26 -6.33 6.99
N SER A 181 -36.73 -6.20 8.21
CA SER A 181 -38.02 -6.75 8.60
C SER A 181 -39.06 -5.63 8.50
N LEU A 182 -39.97 -5.83 7.59
CA LEU A 182 -41.34 -5.34 7.47
C LEU A 182 -41.91 -4.48 8.62
#